data_cf69a9b1509debdbeabe37d23a5fcab9
#
_entry.id   cf69a9b1509debdbeabe37d23a5fcab9
#
_cell.length_a   1.000
_cell.length_b   1.000
_cell.length_c   1.000
_cell.angle_alpha   90.00
_cell.angle_beta   90.00
_cell.angle_gamma   90.00
#
_symmetry.space_group_name_H-M   'P 1'
#
loop_
_entity.id
_entity.type
_entity.pdbx_description
1 polymer ?
#
loop_
_entity_poly.entity_id
_entity_poly.type
_entity_poly.pdbx_seq_one_letter_code
_entity_poly.pdbx_strand_id
1 'polypeptide(L)'
;RTFRFLLLSACCGWSVVTFAQRYELEEVKAGRYEVTNRLDARPDSGAVRVVAPYRHAVDSMMSPVLGESEVAMRADRPESLLSNFVADVLREGSLRVGKMADIGLCNIGGLRSTMPKGKVTYGDVLEIAPFENRLCILSLDGRKLTELMEQIAAVGGEGISG
;
A
#
# COMPACT_ATOMS: atom_id res chain seq x y z
N ARG A 1 34.03 -46.35 46.30
CA ARG A 1 32.96 -46.28 45.24
C ARG A 1 31.69 -45.69 45.81
N THR A 2 31.32 -45.87 47.01
CA THR A 2 30.10 -45.33 47.68
C THR A 2 30.16 -43.83 47.90
N PHE A 3 31.32 -43.23 48.14
CA PHE A 3 31.46 -41.78 48.38
C PHE A 3 31.25 -40.92 47.10
N ARG A 4 31.54 -41.47 45.92
CA ARG A 4 31.30 -40.81 44.62
C ARG A 4 29.82 -40.76 44.26
N PHE A 5 29.05 -41.75 44.66
CA PHE A 5 27.59 -41.78 44.43
C PHE A 5 26.84 -40.78 45.32
N LEU A 6 27.31 -40.54 46.55
CA LEU A 6 26.71 -39.56 47.44
C LEU A 6 26.92 -38.12 46.96
N LEU A 7 28.07 -37.80 46.34
CA LEU A 7 28.33 -36.48 45.76
C LEU A 7 27.48 -36.21 44.50
N LEU A 8 27.26 -37.22 43.67
CA LEU A 8 26.38 -37.09 42.51
C LEU A 8 24.91 -36.93 42.91
N SER A 9 24.47 -37.61 44.00
CA SER A 9 23.09 -37.48 44.49
C SER A 9 22.83 -36.10 45.12
N ALA A 10 23.85 -35.50 45.77
CA ALA A 10 23.73 -34.15 46.33
C ALA A 10 23.66 -33.05 45.27
N CYS A 11 24.31 -33.22 44.09
CA CYS A 11 24.19 -32.28 42.97
C CYS A 11 22.83 -32.35 42.25
N CYS A 12 22.17 -33.51 42.21
CA CYS A 12 20.84 -33.64 41.62
C CYS A 12 19.72 -33.13 42.53
N GLY A 13 19.96 -32.96 43.82
CA GLY A 13 18.98 -32.49 44.82
C GLY A 13 18.78 -30.97 44.85
N TRP A 14 19.68 -30.19 44.21
CA TRP A 14 19.50 -28.76 44.04
C TRP A 14 18.82 -28.46 42.68
N SER A 15 17.63 -28.98 42.53
CA SER A 15 16.71 -28.44 41.52
C SER A 15 16.45 -27.00 41.89
N VAL A 16 17.08 -26.11 41.15
CA VAL A 16 16.80 -24.66 41.23
C VAL A 16 15.32 -24.50 40.99
N VAL A 17 14.55 -24.21 42.02
CA VAL A 17 13.15 -23.79 41.87
C VAL A 17 13.21 -22.45 41.14
N THR A 18 13.19 -22.50 39.84
CA THR A 18 13.01 -21.31 39.01
C THR A 18 11.60 -20.81 39.25
N PHE A 19 11.47 -19.81 40.09
CA PHE A 19 10.24 -19.03 40.17
C PHE A 19 10.11 -18.30 38.83
N ALA A 20 9.29 -18.84 37.94
CA ALA A 20 8.85 -18.09 36.79
C ALA A 20 8.07 -16.88 37.34
N GLN A 21 8.61 -15.69 37.17
CA GLN A 21 7.89 -14.48 37.51
C GLN A 21 6.64 -14.43 36.64
N ARG A 22 5.48 -14.61 37.28
CA ARG A 22 4.20 -14.32 36.64
C ARG A 22 4.00 -12.83 36.70
N TYR A 23 4.02 -12.21 35.54
CA TYR A 23 3.58 -10.84 35.39
C TYR A 23 2.06 -10.86 35.19
N GLU A 24 1.33 -10.19 36.08
CA GLU A 24 -0.08 -9.91 35.93
C GLU A 24 -0.23 -8.48 35.42
N LEU A 25 -1.10 -8.32 34.44
CA LEU A 25 -1.42 -7.01 33.89
C LEU A 25 -2.34 -6.30 34.89
N GLU A 26 -1.82 -5.34 35.65
CA GLU A 26 -2.61 -4.62 36.66
C GLU A 26 -3.48 -3.55 36.04
N GLU A 27 -2.96 -2.78 35.08
CA GLU A 27 -3.70 -1.68 34.46
C GLU A 27 -3.19 -1.39 33.03
N VAL A 28 -4.10 -1.11 32.12
CA VAL A 28 -3.80 -0.54 30.80
C VAL A 28 -4.43 0.84 30.69
N LYS A 29 -3.61 1.86 30.62
CA LYS A 29 -4.05 3.21 30.29
C LYS A 29 -3.83 3.48 28.82
N ALA A 30 -4.90 3.62 28.04
CA ALA A 30 -4.85 3.98 26.64
C ALA A 30 -5.31 5.42 26.44
N GLY A 31 -4.57 6.19 25.66
CA GLY A 31 -4.95 7.51 25.19
C GLY A 31 -5.00 7.54 23.67
N ARG A 32 -5.96 8.26 23.11
CA ARG A 32 -6.01 8.52 21.68
C ARG A 32 -5.56 9.96 21.44
N TYR A 33 -4.56 10.12 20.59
CA TYR A 33 -4.11 11.42 20.13
C TYR A 33 -4.35 11.51 18.63
N GLU A 34 -5.00 12.59 18.21
CA GLU A 34 -5.17 12.88 16.80
C GLU A 34 -3.87 13.45 16.25
N VAL A 35 -3.31 12.81 15.22
CA VAL A 35 -2.14 13.30 14.50
C VAL A 35 -2.63 14.28 13.45
N THR A 36 -2.41 15.57 13.68
CA THR A 36 -2.80 16.65 12.78
C THR A 36 -1.60 17.53 12.47
N ASN A 37 -1.72 18.40 11.48
CA ASN A 37 -0.69 19.39 11.10
C ASN A 37 -0.32 20.37 12.23
N ARG A 38 -1.07 20.41 13.34
CA ARG A 38 -0.68 21.18 14.53
C ARG A 38 0.63 20.70 15.14
N LEU A 39 0.96 19.43 14.93
CA LEU A 39 2.22 18.84 15.41
C LEU A 39 3.42 19.31 14.59
N ASP A 40 3.19 19.74 13.33
CA ASP A 40 4.25 20.26 12.45
C ASP A 40 4.83 21.59 12.95
N ALA A 41 4.09 22.32 13.81
CA ALA A 41 4.57 23.56 14.41
C ALA A 41 5.77 23.37 15.37
N ARG A 42 6.00 22.16 15.84
CA ARG A 42 7.11 21.78 16.74
C ARG A 42 7.75 20.47 16.31
N PRO A 43 8.40 20.44 15.15
CA PRO A 43 9.06 19.22 14.68
C PRO A 43 10.21 18.83 15.61
N ASP A 44 10.37 17.55 15.83
CA ASP A 44 11.56 17.03 16.51
C ASP A 44 12.80 17.24 15.63
N SER A 45 13.72 18.08 16.08
CA SER A 45 14.91 18.44 15.31
C SER A 45 15.86 17.24 15.09
N GLY A 46 15.85 16.24 15.98
CA GLY A 46 16.61 15.01 15.83
C GLY A 46 16.04 14.16 14.70
N ALA A 47 14.73 13.94 14.71
CA ALA A 47 14.03 13.20 13.66
C ALA A 47 14.16 13.89 12.30
N VAL A 48 13.96 15.21 12.25
CA VAL A 48 14.13 15.99 11.00
C VAL A 48 15.52 15.81 10.42
N ARG A 49 16.58 15.86 11.24
CA ARG A 49 17.97 15.70 10.79
C ARG A 49 18.23 14.31 10.19
N VAL A 50 17.67 13.27 10.78
CA VAL A 50 17.81 11.90 10.29
C VAL A 50 17.08 11.71 8.96
N VAL A 51 15.89 12.31 8.82
CA VAL A 51 15.05 12.14 7.62
C VAL A 51 15.44 13.07 6.47
N ALA A 52 16.06 14.24 6.77
CA ALA A 52 16.36 15.26 5.77
C ALA A 52 17.10 14.76 4.50
N PRO A 53 18.19 13.97 4.58
CA PRO A 53 18.88 13.50 3.38
C PRO A 53 18.00 12.58 2.51
N TYR A 54 17.16 11.75 3.13
CA TYR A 54 16.23 10.87 2.40
C TYR A 54 15.10 11.68 1.77
N ARG A 55 14.55 12.65 2.50
CA ARG A 55 13.51 13.54 1.98
C ARG A 55 14.00 14.27 0.74
N HIS A 56 15.19 14.87 0.77
CA HIS A 56 15.73 15.56 -0.39
C HIS A 56 15.87 14.65 -1.62
N ALA A 57 16.33 13.43 -1.43
CA ALA A 57 16.43 12.45 -2.51
C ALA A 57 15.04 12.07 -3.06
N VAL A 58 14.07 11.81 -2.19
CA VAL A 58 12.69 11.49 -2.58
C VAL A 58 12.04 12.68 -3.30
N ASP A 59 12.13 13.88 -2.74
CA ASP A 59 11.54 15.08 -3.34
C ASP A 59 12.10 15.35 -4.75
N SER A 60 13.41 15.13 -4.94
CA SER A 60 14.05 15.27 -6.25
C SER A 60 13.51 14.25 -7.27
N MET A 61 13.21 13.02 -6.84
CA MET A 61 12.66 11.98 -7.71
C MET A 61 11.17 12.16 -7.99
N MET A 62 10.42 12.71 -7.05
CA MET A 62 8.96 12.82 -7.10
C MET A 62 8.47 14.12 -7.72
N SER A 63 9.30 15.17 -7.76
CA SER A 63 8.91 16.51 -8.24
C SER A 63 8.81 16.70 -9.77
N PRO A 64 9.36 15.84 -10.67
CA PRO A 64 9.20 16.05 -12.11
C PRO A 64 7.72 16.12 -12.51
N VAL A 65 7.37 17.20 -13.21
CA VAL A 65 6.01 17.39 -13.76
C VAL A 65 5.85 16.53 -15.00
N LEU A 66 4.85 15.68 -15.01
CA LEU A 66 4.54 14.78 -16.13
C LEU A 66 3.50 15.37 -17.08
N GLY A 67 2.64 16.22 -16.57
CA GLY A 67 1.56 16.83 -17.35
C GLY A 67 0.72 17.79 -16.51
N GLU A 68 -0.44 18.12 -17.03
CA GLU A 68 -1.38 19.01 -16.37
C GLU A 68 -2.80 18.47 -16.53
N SER A 69 -3.60 18.52 -15.46
CA SER A 69 -5.00 18.11 -15.46
C SER A 69 -5.90 19.34 -15.30
N GLU A 70 -6.90 19.47 -16.16
CA GLU A 70 -7.88 20.56 -16.09
C GLU A 70 -8.81 20.44 -14.88
N VAL A 71 -9.00 19.22 -14.36
CA VAL A 71 -9.91 18.92 -13.26
C VAL A 71 -9.24 18.00 -12.24
N ALA A 72 -9.66 18.07 -10.99
CA ALA A 72 -9.32 17.06 -10.02
C ALA A 72 -10.13 15.78 -10.30
N MET A 73 -9.46 14.61 -10.27
CA MET A 73 -10.10 13.33 -10.51
C MET A 73 -9.96 12.41 -9.30
N ARG A 74 -11.05 11.75 -8.97
CA ARG A 74 -11.13 10.79 -7.88
C ARG A 74 -11.64 9.46 -8.41
N ALA A 75 -11.18 8.37 -7.80
CA ALA A 75 -11.70 7.03 -8.07
C ALA A 75 -12.94 6.77 -7.20
N ASP A 76 -14.04 6.34 -7.83
CA ASP A 76 -15.31 6.01 -7.16
C ASP A 76 -16.08 4.97 -7.97
N ARG A 77 -17.07 4.33 -7.35
CA ARG A 77 -17.93 3.34 -7.98
C ARG A 77 -19.31 3.94 -8.29
N PRO A 78 -19.99 3.49 -9.32
CA PRO A 78 -19.63 2.41 -10.28
C PRO A 78 -18.61 2.84 -11.32
N GLU A 79 -18.45 4.14 -11.54
CA GLU A 79 -17.66 4.78 -12.57
C GLU A 79 -17.10 6.12 -12.06
N SER A 80 -15.93 6.51 -12.51
CA SER A 80 -15.32 7.79 -12.13
C SER A 80 -14.28 8.26 -13.16
N LEU A 81 -14.02 9.58 -13.17
CA LEU A 81 -13.04 10.16 -14.08
C LEU A 81 -11.66 9.52 -13.93
N LEU A 82 -11.22 9.28 -12.70
CA LEU A 82 -9.89 8.70 -12.48
C LEU A 82 -9.83 7.24 -12.90
N SER A 83 -10.83 6.43 -12.58
CA SER A 83 -10.84 5.02 -12.98
C SER A 83 -10.92 4.85 -14.49
N ASN A 84 -11.71 5.66 -15.17
CA ASN A 84 -11.81 5.65 -16.62
C ASN A 84 -10.50 6.09 -17.27
N PHE A 85 -9.92 7.20 -16.80
CA PHE A 85 -8.62 7.68 -17.28
C PHE A 85 -7.53 6.62 -17.12
N VAL A 86 -7.45 5.95 -15.96
CA VAL A 86 -6.43 4.90 -15.74
C VAL A 86 -6.70 3.69 -16.64
N ALA A 87 -7.94 3.30 -16.84
CA ALA A 87 -8.30 2.22 -17.77
C ALA A 87 -7.91 2.57 -19.23
N ASP A 88 -8.13 3.82 -19.67
CA ASP A 88 -7.67 4.32 -20.96
C ASP A 88 -6.15 4.23 -21.10
N VAL A 89 -5.41 4.71 -20.09
CA VAL A 89 -3.94 4.64 -20.06
C VAL A 89 -3.44 3.19 -20.14
N LEU A 90 -4.09 2.25 -19.45
CA LEU A 90 -3.72 0.83 -19.52
C LEU A 90 -4.00 0.24 -20.90
N ARG A 91 -5.13 0.59 -21.50
CA ARG A 91 -5.51 0.16 -22.86
C ARG A 91 -4.50 0.67 -23.89
N GLU A 92 -4.17 1.96 -23.87
CA GLU A 92 -3.17 2.54 -24.74
C GLU A 92 -1.76 1.99 -24.46
N GLY A 93 -1.44 1.81 -23.19
CA GLY A 93 -0.16 1.22 -22.73
C GLY A 93 0.08 -0.19 -23.27
N SER A 94 -0.97 -0.93 -23.64
CA SER A 94 -0.88 -2.25 -24.26
C SER A 94 -0.12 -2.24 -25.57
N LEU A 95 -0.08 -1.12 -26.31
CA LEU A 95 0.74 -0.96 -27.51
C LEU A 95 2.22 -1.13 -27.25
N ARG A 96 2.71 -0.79 -26.04
CA ARG A 96 4.12 -0.96 -25.66
C ARG A 96 4.54 -2.42 -25.52
N VAL A 97 3.58 -3.31 -25.32
CA VAL A 97 3.80 -4.77 -25.30
C VAL A 97 3.41 -5.45 -26.61
N GLY A 98 3.17 -4.64 -27.66
CA GLY A 98 3.10 -5.11 -29.05
C GLY A 98 1.70 -5.29 -29.63
N LYS A 99 0.62 -5.05 -28.86
CA LYS A 99 -0.75 -5.20 -29.37
C LYS A 99 -1.70 -4.25 -28.65
N MET A 100 -2.52 -3.50 -29.41
CA MET A 100 -3.61 -2.72 -28.83
C MET A 100 -4.68 -3.65 -28.27
N ALA A 101 -5.04 -3.44 -27.01
CA ALA A 101 -6.16 -4.13 -26.39
C ALA A 101 -7.49 -3.48 -26.78
N ASP A 102 -8.52 -4.29 -26.92
CA ASP A 102 -9.88 -3.79 -27.19
C ASP A 102 -10.46 -3.14 -25.94
N ILE A 103 -10.14 -3.67 -24.75
CA ILE A 103 -10.63 -3.21 -23.45
C ILE A 103 -9.46 -3.05 -22.50
N GLY A 104 -9.43 -1.94 -21.76
CA GLY A 104 -8.59 -1.71 -20.59
C GLY A 104 -9.40 -1.94 -19.32
N LEU A 105 -8.79 -2.57 -18.32
CA LEU A 105 -9.45 -2.85 -17.04
C LEU A 105 -8.48 -2.56 -15.90
N CYS A 106 -8.94 -1.80 -14.90
CA CYS A 106 -8.22 -1.63 -13.63
C CYS A 106 -9.16 -1.79 -12.44
N ASN A 107 -8.66 -2.32 -11.34
CA ASN A 107 -9.42 -2.36 -10.10
C ASN A 107 -9.39 -1.00 -9.40
N ILE A 108 -10.53 -0.44 -9.08
CA ILE A 108 -10.68 0.84 -8.38
C ILE A 108 -9.95 0.82 -7.03
N GLY A 109 -9.99 -0.31 -6.32
CA GLY A 109 -9.30 -0.47 -5.04
C GLY A 109 -7.77 -0.33 -5.11
N GLY A 110 -7.18 -0.43 -6.31
CA GLY A 110 -5.76 -0.18 -6.57
C GLY A 110 -5.41 1.30 -6.68
N LEU A 111 -6.39 2.19 -6.84
CA LEU A 111 -6.21 3.64 -6.93
C LEU A 111 -6.32 4.25 -5.53
N ARG A 112 -5.19 4.70 -4.99
CA ARG A 112 -5.03 5.01 -3.56
C ARG A 112 -5.10 6.51 -3.24
N SER A 113 -5.00 7.37 -4.26
CA SER A 113 -5.02 8.83 -4.13
C SER A 113 -5.88 9.45 -5.23
N THR A 114 -5.97 10.76 -5.24
CA THR A 114 -6.69 11.56 -6.24
C THR A 114 -5.70 12.26 -7.15
N MET A 115 -6.03 12.42 -8.43
CA MET A 115 -5.26 13.26 -9.33
C MET A 115 -5.57 14.73 -9.04
N PRO A 116 -4.58 15.59 -8.78
CA PRO A 116 -4.83 17.00 -8.52
C PRO A 116 -5.23 17.73 -9.81
N LYS A 117 -5.97 18.84 -9.66
CA LYS A 117 -6.12 19.83 -10.73
C LYS A 117 -4.81 20.62 -10.87
N GLY A 118 -4.40 20.92 -12.08
CA GLY A 118 -3.18 21.63 -12.42
C GLY A 118 -2.02 20.68 -12.69
N LYS A 119 -0.83 21.05 -12.26
CA LYS A 119 0.37 20.25 -12.49
C LYS A 119 0.28 18.90 -11.81
N VAL A 120 0.59 17.86 -12.56
CA VAL A 120 0.66 16.48 -12.12
C VAL A 120 2.11 16.03 -12.12
N THR A 121 2.60 15.61 -10.99
CA THR A 121 3.99 15.17 -10.80
C THR A 121 4.11 13.64 -10.85
N TYR A 122 5.35 13.17 -10.93
CA TYR A 122 5.64 11.74 -10.79
C TYR A 122 5.17 11.21 -9.43
N GLY A 123 5.34 12.02 -8.37
CA GLY A 123 4.86 11.69 -7.03
C GLY A 123 3.36 11.49 -6.97
N ASP A 124 2.57 12.38 -7.60
CA ASP A 124 1.11 12.24 -7.65
C ASP A 124 0.68 10.92 -8.30
N VAL A 125 1.32 10.56 -9.43
CA VAL A 125 1.03 9.30 -10.12
C VAL A 125 1.41 8.09 -9.26
N LEU A 126 2.55 8.15 -8.58
CA LEU A 126 2.98 7.08 -7.68
C LEU A 126 2.04 6.94 -6.47
N GLU A 127 1.50 8.04 -5.93
CA GLU A 127 0.50 8.00 -4.87
C GLU A 127 -0.83 7.42 -5.32
N ILE A 128 -1.23 7.69 -6.58
CA ILE A 128 -2.44 7.11 -7.17
C ILE A 128 -2.29 5.60 -7.33
N ALA A 129 -1.18 5.13 -7.86
CA ALA A 129 -0.93 3.71 -8.13
C ALA A 129 0.42 3.24 -7.54
N PRO A 130 0.52 3.11 -6.19
CA PRO A 130 1.79 2.86 -5.50
C PRO A 130 2.30 1.41 -5.59
N PHE A 131 1.68 0.58 -6.42
CA PHE A 131 2.02 -0.83 -6.52
C PHE A 131 2.82 -1.12 -7.79
N GLU A 132 3.78 -2.03 -7.69
CA GLU A 132 4.52 -2.57 -8.84
C GLU A 132 3.65 -3.58 -9.63
N ASN A 133 2.59 -3.08 -10.22
CA ASN A 133 1.68 -3.89 -11.02
C ASN A 133 2.30 -4.24 -12.38
N ARG A 134 1.87 -5.37 -12.94
CA ARG A 134 2.23 -5.77 -14.29
C ARG A 134 1.03 -5.61 -15.21
N LEU A 135 1.27 -5.03 -16.39
CA LEU A 135 0.29 -5.01 -17.45
C LEU A 135 0.23 -6.40 -18.09
N CYS A 136 -0.94 -7.03 -18.07
CA CYS A 136 -1.20 -8.33 -18.68
C CYS A 136 -2.21 -8.17 -19.82
N ILE A 137 -1.94 -8.79 -20.96
CA ILE A 137 -2.90 -8.88 -22.08
C ILE A 137 -3.45 -10.31 -22.08
N LEU A 138 -4.77 -10.40 -22.04
CA LEU A 138 -5.51 -11.67 -22.06
C LEU A 138 -6.38 -11.72 -23.30
N SER A 139 -6.56 -12.92 -23.88
CA SER A 139 -7.55 -13.15 -24.93
C SER A 139 -8.72 -13.91 -24.35
N LEU A 140 -9.90 -13.35 -24.48
CA LEU A 140 -11.15 -13.92 -23.98
C LEU A 140 -12.10 -14.17 -25.16
N ASP A 141 -12.90 -15.22 -25.08
CA ASP A 141 -14.06 -15.38 -25.95
C ASP A 141 -15.24 -14.53 -25.42
N GLY A 142 -16.25 -14.28 -26.29
CA GLY A 142 -17.37 -13.41 -25.95
C GLY A 142 -18.17 -13.87 -24.73
N ARG A 143 -18.29 -15.18 -24.50
CA ARG A 143 -18.97 -15.72 -23.32
C ARG A 143 -18.21 -15.40 -22.05
N LYS A 144 -16.89 -15.58 -22.04
CA LYS A 144 -16.03 -15.24 -20.91
C LYS A 144 -15.99 -13.73 -20.65
N LEU A 145 -16.05 -12.93 -21.69
CA LEU A 145 -16.16 -11.49 -21.56
C LEU A 145 -17.48 -11.10 -20.89
N THR A 146 -18.62 -11.67 -21.32
CA THR A 146 -19.92 -11.44 -20.68
C THR A 146 -19.90 -11.82 -19.20
N GLU A 147 -19.37 -12.99 -18.85
CA GLU A 147 -19.21 -13.43 -17.46
C GLU A 147 -18.37 -12.45 -16.64
N LEU A 148 -17.28 -11.94 -17.20
CA LEU A 148 -16.44 -10.92 -16.55
C LEU A 148 -17.23 -9.63 -16.30
N MET A 149 -17.99 -9.14 -17.28
CA MET A 149 -18.79 -7.92 -17.11
C MET A 149 -19.89 -8.08 -16.05
N GLU A 150 -20.52 -9.25 -15.99
CA GLU A 150 -21.49 -9.56 -14.94
C GLU A 150 -20.86 -9.55 -13.53
N GLN A 151 -19.66 -10.11 -13.40
CA GLN A 151 -18.91 -10.08 -12.13
C GLN A 151 -18.52 -8.66 -11.73
N ILE A 152 -18.07 -7.83 -12.68
CA ILE A 152 -17.74 -6.43 -12.44
C ILE A 152 -18.99 -5.66 -11.99
N ALA A 153 -20.12 -5.88 -12.64
CA ALA A 153 -21.38 -5.26 -12.25
C ALA A 153 -21.82 -5.71 -10.82
N ALA A 154 -21.63 -6.98 -10.49
CA ALA A 154 -21.99 -7.55 -9.18
C ALA A 154 -21.16 -6.92 -8.01
N VAL A 155 -19.92 -6.51 -8.26
CA VAL A 155 -19.10 -5.82 -7.25
C VAL A 155 -19.28 -4.29 -7.25
N GLY A 156 -20.21 -3.78 -8.05
CA GLY A 156 -20.58 -2.38 -8.11
C GLY A 156 -19.75 -1.54 -9.07
N GLY A 157 -19.06 -2.16 -10.03
CA GLY A 157 -18.27 -1.47 -11.07
C GLY A 157 -16.77 -1.50 -10.81
N GLU A 158 -16.01 -1.36 -11.89
CA GLU A 158 -14.53 -1.19 -11.89
C GLU A 158 -14.16 -0.22 -13.02
N GLY A 159 -12.90 0.23 -13.09
CA GLY A 159 -12.42 1.08 -14.19
C GLY A 159 -12.31 0.29 -15.49
N ILE A 160 -13.09 0.66 -16.50
CA ILE A 160 -13.14 0.01 -17.81
C ILE A 160 -13.01 1.06 -18.91
N SER A 161 -12.26 0.73 -19.95
CA SER A 161 -12.13 1.48 -21.18
C SER A 161 -12.22 0.56 -22.38
N GLY A 162 -12.94 0.95 -23.43
CA GLY A 162 -13.11 0.19 -24.66
C GLY A 162 -14.24 0.66 -25.52
#